data_09e3a72f91b34e4cbc041d2fe6d76dac
#
_entry.id   09e3a72f91b34e4cbc041d2fe6d76dac
#
_cell.length_a   1.000
_cell.length_b   1.000
_cell.length_c   1.000
_cell.angle_alpha   90.00
_cell.angle_beta   90.00
_cell.angle_gamma   90.00
#
_symmetry.space_group_name_H-M   'P 1'
#
loop_
_entity.id
_entity.type
_entity.pdbx_description
1 polymer ?
#
loop_
_entity_poly.entity_id
_entity_poly.type
_entity_poly.pdbx_seq_one_letter_code
_entity_poly.pdbx_strand_id
1 'polypeptide(L)'
;MNTKETAQQIIKIAKEHGAEFAEIVVSQNEFSLKRIRANQVDQPPAGEQWGIDLSLVKNNRKKAVQFDNPQLAEQIITDALSQMEFLRAQEIVLPTEVFQEVAQPEQLFDSKTAELNGENLIAPVKEIAEKLRPHNLTLSGKIAQGRGEMAYQNSLGTSQHAKFTLATAAFFAFDFANPYTSAYANSGGTSIDHIETDRLAAELLNKCELQKGKEKLDLFADKDEGDELHIDVIVEPYVFGPIFEWLGYFGFNGMFVERGESFISNKLGQQVTGQQISIADDPFDKENRGMGIPFDFEGRPRAKLSLIEKGVVKNAVYDFELARKWQKQPTANALPPSARSEGAAPFNLVVEGGTTSIEEMVKNCKERALWITKLHYLGMKHYQTATMTGVAQHGVFLVENGKVVTPVENVRFEESIPEALKRVEAMGAPRLVFDPMSLSSPGGIVVPAMKIKNFRLVGSTKRSM
;
A
#
# COMPACT_ATOMS: atom_id res chain seq x y z
N MET A 1 -13.39 -7.93 26.80
CA MET A 1 -12.69 -6.63 26.90
C MET A 1 -12.49 -6.11 25.48
N ASN A 2 -12.70 -4.83 25.25
CA ASN A 2 -12.35 -4.18 23.96
C ASN A 2 -10.84 -3.86 23.91
N THR A 3 -10.36 -3.44 22.77
CA THR A 3 -8.92 -3.14 22.56
C THR A 3 -8.40 -2.05 23.49
N LYS A 4 -9.19 -1.01 23.80
CA LYS A 4 -8.82 0.09 24.69
C LYS A 4 -8.65 -0.39 26.14
N GLU A 5 -9.61 -1.16 26.64
CA GLU A 5 -9.55 -1.76 27.99
C GLU A 5 -8.37 -2.73 28.12
N THR A 6 -8.14 -3.54 27.09
CA THR A 6 -7.02 -4.48 27.04
C THR A 6 -5.68 -3.73 27.07
N ALA A 7 -5.51 -2.66 26.29
CA ALA A 7 -4.32 -1.83 26.29
C ALA A 7 -4.06 -1.21 27.67
N GLN A 8 -5.10 -0.65 28.31
CA GLN A 8 -5.00 -0.05 29.65
C GLN A 8 -4.56 -1.07 30.69
N GLN A 9 -5.14 -2.27 30.66
CA GLN A 9 -4.79 -3.33 31.59
C GLN A 9 -3.34 -3.79 31.43
N ILE A 10 -2.88 -4.00 30.18
CA ILE A 10 -1.50 -4.46 29.91
C ILE A 10 -0.48 -3.38 30.31
N ILE A 11 -0.74 -2.10 30.05
CA ILE A 11 0.12 -1.00 30.53
C ILE A 11 0.18 -0.96 32.06
N LYS A 12 -0.94 -1.21 32.74
CA LYS A 12 -0.97 -1.29 34.24
C LYS A 12 -0.09 -2.45 34.71
N ILE A 13 -0.22 -3.63 34.14
CA ILE A 13 0.61 -4.80 34.47
C ILE A 13 2.10 -4.48 34.25
N ALA A 14 2.46 -3.87 33.12
CA ALA A 14 3.85 -3.51 32.83
C ALA A 14 4.44 -2.57 33.90
N LYS A 15 3.67 -1.58 34.39
CA LYS A 15 4.08 -0.67 35.46
C LYS A 15 4.24 -1.40 36.79
N GLU A 16 3.30 -2.27 37.15
CA GLU A 16 3.34 -3.07 38.38
C GLU A 16 4.57 -4.01 38.43
N HIS A 17 5.04 -4.50 37.26
CA HIS A 17 6.26 -5.30 37.15
C HIS A 17 7.54 -4.45 36.98
N GLY A 18 7.44 -3.13 37.12
CA GLY A 18 8.57 -2.21 37.22
C GLY A 18 9.13 -1.72 35.87
N ALA A 19 8.33 -1.70 34.83
CA ALA A 19 8.68 -0.95 33.62
C ALA A 19 8.65 0.56 33.90
N GLU A 20 9.72 1.27 33.53
CA GLU A 20 9.81 2.74 33.69
C GLU A 20 8.96 3.45 32.63
N PHE A 21 8.88 2.85 31.43
CA PHE A 21 7.98 3.26 30.36
C PHE A 21 7.45 2.02 29.63
N ALA A 22 6.21 2.10 29.21
CA ALA A 22 5.58 1.10 28.35
C ALA A 22 4.68 1.79 27.32
N GLU A 23 4.68 1.30 26.10
CA GLU A 23 3.75 1.68 25.04
C GLU A 23 3.23 0.42 24.34
N ILE A 24 1.97 0.46 23.93
CA ILE A 24 1.29 -0.69 23.36
C ILE A 24 0.37 -0.29 22.21
N VAL A 25 0.35 -1.12 21.18
CA VAL A 25 -0.69 -1.15 20.16
C VAL A 25 -1.46 -2.45 20.32
N VAL A 26 -2.77 -2.35 20.45
CA VAL A 26 -3.68 -3.50 20.47
C VAL A 26 -4.62 -3.39 19.29
N SER A 27 -4.68 -4.41 18.47
CA SER A 27 -5.65 -4.55 17.39
C SER A 27 -6.50 -5.81 17.56
N GLN A 28 -7.76 -5.70 17.20
CA GLN A 28 -8.69 -6.82 17.13
C GLN A 28 -9.42 -6.72 15.79
N ASN A 29 -9.31 -7.76 14.98
CA ASN A 29 -9.85 -7.79 13.63
C ASN A 29 -10.76 -9.00 13.45
N GLU A 30 -11.91 -8.79 12.84
CA GLU A 30 -12.84 -9.83 12.44
C GLU A 30 -13.09 -9.70 10.95
N PHE A 31 -12.53 -10.62 10.16
CA PHE A 31 -12.62 -10.61 8.71
C PHE A 31 -13.25 -11.87 8.15
N SER A 32 -14.07 -11.68 7.12
CA SER A 32 -14.52 -12.72 6.21
C SER A 32 -13.81 -12.55 4.87
N LEU A 33 -13.11 -13.57 4.43
CA LEU A 33 -12.43 -13.61 3.14
C LEU A 33 -13.05 -14.71 2.28
N LYS A 34 -13.31 -14.45 1.01
CA LYS A 34 -13.64 -15.49 0.01
C LYS A 34 -12.56 -15.50 -1.06
N ARG A 35 -11.97 -16.65 -1.27
CA ARG A 35 -11.10 -16.91 -2.42
C ARG A 35 -11.95 -17.41 -3.57
N ILE A 36 -11.63 -16.97 -4.76
CA ILE A 36 -12.30 -17.35 -5.99
C ILE A 36 -11.29 -18.05 -6.88
N ARG A 37 -11.62 -19.25 -7.31
CA ARG A 37 -10.83 -20.01 -8.26
C ARG A 37 -11.75 -20.52 -9.38
N ALA A 38 -11.50 -20.05 -10.60
CA ALA A 38 -12.25 -20.45 -11.79
C ALA A 38 -13.78 -20.36 -11.60
N ASN A 39 -14.28 -19.19 -11.16
CA ASN A 39 -15.69 -18.91 -10.83
C ASN A 39 -16.27 -19.66 -9.61
N GLN A 40 -15.48 -20.46 -8.93
CA GLN A 40 -15.91 -21.17 -7.71
C GLN A 40 -15.38 -20.46 -6.48
N VAL A 41 -16.25 -20.35 -5.46
CA VAL A 41 -15.86 -19.80 -4.16
C VAL A 41 -15.25 -20.92 -3.34
N ASP A 42 -13.99 -20.76 -2.96
CA ASP A 42 -13.30 -21.61 -2.03
C ASP A 42 -13.48 -21.07 -0.61
N GLN A 43 -13.69 -21.94 0.37
CA GLN A 43 -13.97 -21.52 1.75
C GLN A 43 -12.65 -21.29 2.49
N PRO A 44 -12.26 -20.03 2.71
CA PRO A 44 -11.19 -19.72 3.64
C PRO A 44 -11.73 -19.55 5.05
N PRO A 45 -10.88 -19.62 6.08
CA PRO A 45 -11.29 -19.39 7.44
C PRO A 45 -11.80 -17.95 7.63
N ALA A 46 -12.93 -17.81 8.29
CA ALA A 46 -13.32 -16.59 8.98
C ALA A 46 -12.81 -16.70 10.41
N GLY A 47 -12.34 -15.61 11.00
CA GLY A 47 -11.84 -15.65 12.36
C GLY A 47 -11.61 -14.27 12.94
N GLU A 48 -11.64 -14.23 14.26
CA GLU A 48 -11.20 -13.11 15.07
C GLU A 48 -9.68 -13.25 15.29
N GLN A 49 -8.95 -12.18 15.09
CA GLN A 49 -7.51 -12.13 15.29
C GLN A 49 -7.14 -10.94 16.18
N TRP A 50 -6.44 -11.22 17.26
CA TRP A 50 -5.79 -10.22 18.09
C TRP A 50 -4.35 -9.99 17.62
N GLY A 51 -3.92 -8.75 17.71
CA GLY A 51 -2.53 -8.36 17.53
C GLY A 51 -2.12 -7.41 18.67
N ILE A 52 -1.07 -7.75 19.38
CA ILE A 52 -0.56 -6.94 20.49
C ILE A 52 0.93 -6.71 20.23
N ASP A 53 1.30 -5.44 20.18
CA ASP A 53 2.69 -5.00 19.98
C ASP A 53 3.07 -4.09 21.15
N LEU A 54 3.90 -4.59 22.05
CA LEU A 54 4.26 -3.98 23.31
C LEU A 54 5.74 -3.64 23.35
N SER A 55 6.09 -2.40 23.70
CA SER A 55 7.46 -1.99 23.99
C SER A 55 7.59 -1.63 25.48
N LEU A 56 8.66 -2.10 26.09
CA LEU A 56 9.02 -1.89 27.50
C LEU A 56 10.38 -1.21 27.58
N VAL A 57 10.51 -0.27 28.52
CA VAL A 57 11.77 0.37 28.88
C VAL A 57 12.04 0.20 30.37
N LYS A 58 13.25 -0.23 30.72
CA LYS A 58 13.74 -0.36 32.10
C LYS A 58 15.27 -0.28 32.12
N ASN A 59 15.84 0.49 33.03
CA ASN A 59 17.29 0.62 33.26
C ASN A 59 18.05 0.91 31.95
N ASN A 60 17.60 1.89 31.16
CA ASN A 60 18.18 2.24 29.85
C ASN A 60 18.25 1.06 28.85
N ARG A 61 17.31 0.14 28.91
CA ARG A 61 17.13 -0.95 27.98
C ARG A 61 15.72 -0.93 27.43
N LYS A 62 15.56 -1.25 26.15
CA LYS A 62 14.27 -1.29 25.46
C LYS A 62 14.08 -2.67 24.84
N LYS A 63 12.87 -3.21 24.96
CA LYS A 63 12.49 -4.46 24.32
C LYS A 63 11.06 -4.37 23.81
N ALA A 64 10.86 -4.75 22.55
CA ALA A 64 9.54 -4.93 21.96
C ALA A 64 9.20 -6.42 21.88
N VAL A 65 7.94 -6.74 22.09
CA VAL A 65 7.39 -8.10 21.98
C VAL A 65 6.04 -8.06 21.29
N GLN A 66 5.75 -9.10 20.49
CA GLN A 66 4.47 -9.28 19.84
C GLN A 66 3.81 -10.58 20.30
N PHE A 67 2.51 -10.55 20.48
CA PHE A 67 1.69 -11.69 20.82
C PHE A 67 0.23 -11.48 20.42
N ASP A 68 -0.57 -12.55 20.42
CA ASP A 68 -1.96 -12.56 19.96
C ASP A 68 -2.98 -12.96 21.05
N ASN A 69 -2.50 -13.35 22.22
CA ASN A 69 -3.37 -13.73 23.33
C ASN A 69 -3.19 -12.77 24.52
N PRO A 70 -4.14 -11.86 24.78
CA PRO A 70 -4.06 -10.91 25.90
C PRO A 70 -3.90 -11.57 27.29
N GLN A 71 -4.36 -12.82 27.46
CA GLN A 71 -4.28 -13.54 28.74
C GLN A 71 -2.84 -13.92 29.12
N LEU A 72 -1.92 -13.95 28.14
CA LEU A 72 -0.49 -14.23 28.36
C LEU A 72 0.33 -13.00 28.69
N ALA A 73 -0.29 -11.81 28.76
CA ALA A 73 0.42 -10.54 28.87
C ALA A 73 1.33 -10.46 30.10
N GLU A 74 0.87 -10.91 31.29
CA GLU A 74 1.66 -10.87 32.51
C GLU A 74 2.92 -11.75 32.43
N GLN A 75 2.77 -12.96 31.91
CA GLN A 75 3.91 -13.87 31.70
C GLN A 75 4.91 -13.27 30.69
N ILE A 76 4.41 -12.79 29.56
CA ILE A 76 5.25 -12.21 28.49
C ILE A 76 6.00 -10.96 29.00
N ILE A 77 5.35 -10.11 29.78
CA ILE A 77 5.98 -8.94 30.41
C ILE A 77 7.09 -9.36 31.36
N THR A 78 6.82 -10.34 32.24
CA THR A 78 7.80 -10.85 33.19
C THR A 78 9.03 -11.41 32.47
N ASP A 79 8.80 -12.22 31.44
CA ASP A 79 9.87 -12.82 30.63
C ASP A 79 10.65 -11.75 29.87
N ALA A 80 9.96 -10.77 29.29
CA ALA A 80 10.59 -9.67 28.54
C ALA A 80 11.49 -8.83 29.48
N LEU A 81 11.00 -8.45 30.65
CA LEU A 81 11.77 -7.67 31.64
C LEU A 81 13.00 -8.45 32.15
N SER A 82 12.87 -9.76 32.40
CA SER A 82 14.00 -10.62 32.76
C SER A 82 15.05 -10.68 31.64
N GLN A 83 14.62 -10.87 30.40
CA GLN A 83 15.53 -10.90 29.25
C GLN A 83 16.23 -9.56 29.01
N MET A 84 15.61 -8.43 29.39
CA MET A 84 16.23 -7.10 29.27
C MET A 84 17.50 -6.96 30.10
N GLU A 85 17.68 -7.72 31.18
CA GLU A 85 18.87 -7.68 32.01
C GLU A 85 20.14 -8.08 31.22
N PHE A 86 19.98 -8.88 30.18
CA PHE A 86 21.06 -9.32 29.28
C PHE A 86 21.29 -8.41 28.08
N LEU A 87 20.41 -7.41 27.84
CA LEU A 87 20.58 -6.45 26.77
C LEU A 87 21.61 -5.39 27.15
N ARG A 88 22.30 -4.84 26.14
CA ARG A 88 23.16 -3.69 26.33
C ARG A 88 22.32 -2.46 26.67
N ALA A 89 22.69 -1.75 27.73
CA ALA A 89 22.11 -0.45 28.02
C ALA A 89 22.48 0.57 26.92
N GLN A 90 21.53 1.41 26.58
CA GLN A 90 21.69 2.48 25.57
C GLN A 90 20.98 3.75 26.07
N GLU A 91 21.38 4.89 25.54
CA GLU A 91 20.64 6.11 25.85
C GLU A 91 19.22 6.04 25.26
N ILE A 92 18.22 6.00 26.11
CA ILE A 92 16.81 6.01 25.74
C ILE A 92 16.18 7.30 26.24
N VAL A 93 15.57 8.02 25.31
CA VAL A 93 14.80 9.21 25.67
C VAL A 93 13.34 8.93 25.49
N LEU A 94 12.62 9.12 26.55
CA LEU A 94 11.19 8.92 26.59
C LEU A 94 10.46 10.15 26.05
N PRO A 95 9.31 9.97 25.38
CA PRO A 95 8.45 11.09 25.02
C PRO A 95 7.96 11.80 26.30
N THR A 96 7.75 13.11 26.21
CA THR A 96 7.20 13.91 27.30
C THR A 96 5.82 14.45 26.99
N GLU A 97 5.41 14.38 25.73
CA GLU A 97 4.10 14.84 25.25
C GLU A 97 3.02 13.80 25.53
N VAL A 98 1.86 14.28 25.95
CA VAL A 98 0.64 13.47 26.10
C VAL A 98 -0.40 14.01 25.12
N PHE A 99 -0.87 13.15 24.25
CA PHE A 99 -1.87 13.53 23.25
C PHE A 99 -3.28 13.22 23.75
N GLN A 100 -4.20 14.17 23.52
CA GLN A 100 -5.62 13.95 23.73
C GLN A 100 -6.15 12.94 22.72
N GLU A 101 -7.20 12.22 23.09
CA GLU A 101 -7.88 11.28 22.18
C GLU A 101 -8.43 12.01 20.97
N VAL A 102 -8.06 11.54 19.77
CA VAL A 102 -8.49 12.11 18.50
C VAL A 102 -9.90 11.62 18.18
N ALA A 103 -10.76 12.53 17.74
CA ALA A 103 -12.09 12.15 17.28
C ALA A 103 -11.98 11.21 16.05
N GLN A 104 -12.74 10.13 16.08
CA GLN A 104 -12.79 9.19 14.98
C GLN A 104 -13.50 9.82 13.77
N PRO A 105 -12.90 9.82 12.56
CA PRO A 105 -13.60 10.22 11.35
C PRO A 105 -14.79 9.30 11.04
N GLU A 106 -15.94 9.86 10.70
CA GLU A 106 -17.16 9.08 10.40
C GLU A 106 -16.94 8.07 9.27
N GLN A 107 -16.20 8.45 8.24
CA GLN A 107 -15.93 7.61 7.08
C GLN A 107 -15.03 6.39 7.37
N LEU A 108 -14.41 6.32 8.54
CA LEU A 108 -13.56 5.18 8.91
C LEU A 108 -14.36 3.91 9.23
N PHE A 109 -15.64 4.07 9.61
CA PHE A 109 -16.50 2.95 10.01
C PHE A 109 -17.86 3.02 9.32
N ASP A 110 -18.20 1.97 8.57
CA ASP A 110 -19.48 1.77 7.93
C ASP A 110 -20.25 0.63 8.60
N SER A 111 -21.38 0.95 9.27
CA SER A 111 -22.18 -0.01 10.00
C SER A 111 -22.74 -1.13 9.10
N LYS A 112 -23.13 -0.80 7.86
CA LYS A 112 -23.58 -1.79 6.88
C LYS A 112 -22.50 -2.83 6.60
N THR A 113 -21.26 -2.41 6.39
CA THR A 113 -20.13 -3.31 6.17
C THR A 113 -19.77 -4.10 7.43
N ALA A 114 -19.86 -3.50 8.61
CA ALA A 114 -19.61 -4.18 9.88
C ALA A 114 -20.59 -5.32 10.18
N GLU A 115 -21.83 -5.22 9.72
CA GLU A 115 -22.90 -6.20 9.93
C GLU A 115 -22.93 -7.32 8.87
N LEU A 116 -22.24 -7.15 7.76
CA LEU A 116 -22.23 -8.15 6.69
C LEU A 116 -21.54 -9.45 7.15
N ASN A 117 -22.13 -10.55 6.75
CA ASN A 117 -21.51 -11.86 6.87
C ASN A 117 -20.83 -12.26 5.54
N GLY A 118 -19.97 -13.28 5.59
CA GLY A 118 -19.23 -13.70 4.40
C GLY A 118 -20.06 -14.21 3.23
N GLU A 119 -21.35 -14.49 3.40
CA GLU A 119 -22.24 -14.91 2.32
C GLU A 119 -22.60 -13.73 1.41
N ASN A 120 -22.71 -12.54 1.98
CA ASN A 120 -23.00 -11.31 1.22
C ASN A 120 -21.87 -10.94 0.24
N LEU A 121 -20.65 -11.48 0.44
CA LEU A 121 -19.53 -11.31 -0.50
C LEU A 121 -19.71 -12.14 -1.79
N ILE A 122 -20.62 -13.10 -1.80
CA ILE A 122 -20.84 -13.96 -2.96
C ILE A 122 -21.58 -13.21 -4.09
N ALA A 123 -22.46 -12.27 -3.75
CA ALA A 123 -23.23 -11.53 -4.75
C ALA A 123 -22.34 -10.71 -5.71
N PRO A 124 -21.41 -9.86 -5.26
CA PRO A 124 -20.48 -9.16 -6.14
C PRO A 124 -19.66 -10.11 -7.03
N VAL A 125 -19.21 -11.26 -6.50
CA VAL A 125 -18.45 -12.25 -7.26
C VAL A 125 -19.31 -12.85 -8.38
N LYS A 126 -20.55 -13.24 -8.08
CA LYS A 126 -21.49 -13.79 -9.09
C LYS A 126 -21.78 -12.77 -10.18
N GLU A 127 -22.05 -11.54 -9.82
CA GLU A 127 -22.34 -10.46 -10.76
C GLU A 127 -21.18 -10.29 -11.77
N ILE A 128 -19.94 -10.19 -11.30
CA ILE A 128 -18.77 -10.07 -12.16
C ILE A 128 -18.60 -11.33 -13.03
N ALA A 129 -18.69 -12.53 -12.43
CA ALA A 129 -18.52 -13.78 -13.15
C ALA A 129 -19.59 -13.97 -14.26
N GLU A 130 -20.84 -13.54 -14.02
CA GLU A 130 -21.92 -13.58 -15.01
C GLU A 130 -21.65 -12.67 -16.20
N LYS A 131 -21.07 -11.48 -15.97
CA LYS A 131 -20.65 -10.58 -17.06
C LYS A 131 -19.48 -11.11 -17.89
N LEU A 132 -18.59 -11.91 -17.29
CA LEU A 132 -17.42 -12.49 -17.96
C LEU A 132 -17.76 -13.80 -18.72
N ARG A 133 -18.76 -14.55 -18.26
CA ARG A 133 -19.13 -15.88 -18.83
C ARG A 133 -19.45 -15.89 -20.33
N PRO A 134 -20.22 -14.93 -20.90
CA PRO A 134 -20.50 -14.91 -22.33
C PRO A 134 -19.25 -14.78 -23.21
N HIS A 135 -18.16 -14.32 -22.62
CA HIS A 135 -16.86 -14.12 -23.27
C HIS A 135 -15.87 -15.27 -23.02
N ASN A 136 -16.34 -16.40 -22.47
CA ASN A 136 -15.51 -17.56 -22.08
C ASN A 136 -14.36 -17.21 -21.11
N LEU A 137 -14.56 -16.19 -20.28
CA LEU A 137 -13.62 -15.79 -19.25
C LEU A 137 -14.02 -16.35 -17.88
N THR A 138 -13.01 -16.68 -17.09
CA THR A 138 -13.18 -17.15 -15.73
C THR A 138 -12.59 -16.14 -14.76
N LEU A 139 -13.27 -16.00 -13.62
CA LEU A 139 -12.87 -15.11 -12.52
C LEU A 139 -12.08 -15.88 -11.48
N SER A 140 -10.96 -15.34 -11.06
CA SER A 140 -10.18 -15.80 -9.90
C SER A 140 -9.73 -14.61 -9.06
N GLY A 141 -9.39 -14.82 -7.79
CA GLY A 141 -8.95 -13.74 -6.93
C GLY A 141 -9.49 -13.85 -5.51
N LYS A 142 -9.78 -12.72 -4.91
CA LYS A 142 -10.32 -12.66 -3.55
C LYS A 142 -11.18 -11.42 -3.33
N ILE A 143 -12.12 -11.56 -2.42
CA ILE A 143 -12.92 -10.49 -1.86
C ILE A 143 -12.96 -10.68 -0.34
N ALA A 144 -12.80 -9.59 0.39
CA ALA A 144 -12.82 -9.60 1.84
C ALA A 144 -13.67 -8.45 2.36
N GLN A 145 -14.26 -8.67 3.53
CA GLN A 145 -14.87 -7.63 4.32
C GLN A 145 -14.62 -7.90 5.79
N GLY A 146 -14.63 -6.86 6.60
CA GLY A 146 -14.48 -7.02 8.03
C GLY A 146 -14.58 -5.70 8.78
N ARG A 147 -14.45 -5.85 10.08
CA ARG A 147 -14.35 -4.75 11.03
C ARG A 147 -13.13 -4.97 11.91
N GLY A 148 -12.58 -3.90 12.42
CA GLY A 148 -11.49 -3.95 13.36
C GLY A 148 -11.54 -2.80 14.33
N GLU A 149 -10.79 -2.96 15.39
CA GLU A 149 -10.51 -1.93 16.37
C GLU A 149 -9.01 -1.84 16.58
N MET A 150 -8.50 -0.64 16.78
CA MET A 150 -7.11 -0.38 17.13
C MET A 150 -7.05 0.58 18.30
N ALA A 151 -6.25 0.26 19.32
CA ALA A 151 -5.95 1.13 20.42
C ALA A 151 -4.44 1.33 20.57
N TYR A 152 -4.01 2.55 20.83
CA TYR A 152 -2.69 2.87 21.32
C TYR A 152 -2.79 3.36 22.77
N GLN A 153 -1.89 2.93 23.61
CA GLN A 153 -1.77 3.39 25.00
C GLN A 153 -0.30 3.47 25.38
N ASN A 154 0.07 4.51 26.16
CA ASN A 154 1.37 4.52 26.81
C ASN A 154 1.25 4.81 28.33
N SER A 155 2.34 4.59 29.05
CA SER A 155 2.38 4.75 30.51
C SER A 155 2.39 6.21 30.98
N LEU A 156 2.52 7.19 30.07
CA LEU A 156 2.45 8.63 30.37
C LEU A 156 1.02 9.17 30.32
N GLY A 157 0.08 8.43 29.71
CA GLY A 157 -1.33 8.80 29.65
C GLY A 157 -1.90 9.08 28.27
N THR A 158 -1.10 9.02 27.21
CA THR A 158 -1.64 9.05 25.84
C THR A 158 -2.50 7.81 25.62
N SER A 159 -3.73 8.01 25.16
CA SER A 159 -4.66 6.95 24.82
C SER A 159 -5.40 7.32 23.55
N GLN A 160 -5.35 6.45 22.55
CA GLN A 160 -6.05 6.60 21.27
C GLN A 160 -6.85 5.34 20.97
N HIS A 161 -7.96 5.51 20.28
CA HIS A 161 -8.80 4.39 19.86
C HIS A 161 -9.49 4.72 18.54
N ALA A 162 -9.57 3.73 17.66
CA ALA A 162 -10.32 3.82 16.41
C ALA A 162 -10.97 2.48 16.08
N LYS A 163 -12.19 2.55 15.55
CA LYS A 163 -12.88 1.44 14.91
C LYS A 163 -12.86 1.66 13.41
N PHE A 164 -12.72 0.59 12.67
CA PHE A 164 -12.74 0.68 11.22
C PHE A 164 -13.48 -0.50 10.59
N THR A 165 -13.93 -0.29 9.38
CA THR A 165 -14.42 -1.36 8.51
C THR A 165 -13.56 -1.41 7.26
N LEU A 166 -13.63 -2.54 6.57
CA LEU A 166 -12.87 -2.77 5.35
C LEU A 166 -13.67 -3.67 4.41
N ALA A 167 -13.79 -3.26 3.16
CA ALA A 167 -14.27 -4.09 2.07
C ALA A 167 -13.35 -3.94 0.87
N THR A 168 -12.73 -5.04 0.43
CA THR A 168 -11.75 -5.04 -0.65
C THR A 168 -11.96 -6.21 -1.60
N ALA A 169 -11.73 -5.98 -2.89
CA ALA A 169 -11.77 -7.00 -3.92
C ALA A 169 -10.58 -6.86 -4.86
N ALA A 170 -9.97 -7.98 -5.20
CA ALA A 170 -8.89 -8.04 -6.17
C ALA A 170 -9.08 -9.29 -7.04
N PHE A 171 -9.32 -9.06 -8.34
CA PHE A 171 -9.70 -10.09 -9.27
C PHE A 171 -8.79 -10.18 -10.48
N PHE A 172 -8.69 -11.39 -10.98
CA PHE A 172 -8.11 -11.73 -12.27
C PHE A 172 -9.17 -12.38 -13.15
N ALA A 173 -9.18 -12.03 -14.42
CA ALA A 173 -9.88 -12.79 -15.45
C ALA A 173 -8.89 -13.55 -16.30
N PHE A 174 -9.25 -14.77 -16.71
CA PHE A 174 -8.44 -15.65 -17.54
C PHE A 174 -9.29 -16.30 -18.63
N ASP A 175 -8.70 -16.47 -19.80
CA ASP A 175 -9.19 -17.38 -20.83
C ASP A 175 -8.40 -18.69 -20.76
N PHE A 176 -9.01 -19.77 -20.27
CA PHE A 176 -8.32 -21.06 -20.19
C PHE A 176 -8.03 -21.72 -21.53
N ALA A 177 -8.76 -21.37 -22.58
CA ALA A 177 -8.46 -21.83 -23.94
C ALA A 177 -7.23 -21.11 -24.52
N ASN A 178 -6.93 -19.91 -24.00
CA ASN A 178 -5.73 -19.16 -24.33
C ASN A 178 -5.08 -18.65 -23.03
N PRO A 179 -4.18 -19.41 -22.39
CA PRO A 179 -3.61 -19.08 -21.08
C PRO A 179 -2.79 -17.78 -21.05
N TYR A 180 -2.50 -17.20 -22.20
CA TYR A 180 -1.83 -15.92 -22.32
C TYR A 180 -2.78 -14.71 -22.16
N THR A 181 -4.11 -14.95 -22.24
CA THR A 181 -5.12 -13.91 -22.03
C THR A 181 -5.42 -13.79 -20.54
N SER A 182 -5.07 -12.67 -19.95
CA SER A 182 -5.38 -12.39 -18.54
C SER A 182 -5.46 -10.90 -18.26
N ALA A 183 -6.28 -10.53 -17.27
CA ALA A 183 -6.47 -9.16 -16.82
C ALA A 183 -6.53 -9.10 -15.30
N TYR A 184 -6.29 -7.91 -14.74
CA TYR A 184 -6.36 -7.62 -13.30
C TYR A 184 -7.15 -6.35 -13.04
N ALA A 185 -7.92 -6.34 -11.95
CA ALA A 185 -8.57 -5.16 -11.40
C ALA A 185 -8.78 -5.28 -9.89
N ASN A 186 -8.76 -4.17 -9.16
CA ASN A 186 -9.12 -4.11 -7.75
C ASN A 186 -10.01 -2.90 -7.41
N SER A 187 -10.73 -3.00 -6.31
CA SER A 187 -11.42 -1.88 -5.66
C SER A 187 -11.65 -2.16 -4.19
N GLY A 188 -11.89 -1.12 -3.41
CA GLY A 188 -12.17 -1.23 -2.00
C GLY A 188 -12.20 0.11 -1.28
N GLY A 189 -12.37 0.02 0.03
CA GLY A 189 -12.45 1.12 0.98
C GLY A 189 -13.08 0.63 2.28
N THR A 190 -13.61 1.53 3.07
CA THR A 190 -14.28 1.19 4.34
C THR A 190 -15.71 0.66 4.15
N SER A 191 -16.36 0.94 3.01
CA SER A 191 -17.70 0.47 2.70
C SER A 191 -17.72 -0.61 1.64
N ILE A 192 -18.64 -1.58 1.77
CA ILE A 192 -18.93 -2.58 0.73
C ILE A 192 -19.36 -1.91 -0.59
N ASP A 193 -19.95 -0.74 -0.52
CA ASP A 193 -20.36 0.03 -1.70
C ASP A 193 -19.14 0.58 -2.49
N HIS A 194 -17.93 0.51 -1.92
CA HIS A 194 -16.66 0.78 -2.61
C HIS A 194 -16.20 -0.38 -3.51
N ILE A 195 -16.88 -1.53 -3.48
CA ILE A 195 -16.66 -2.62 -4.44
C ILE A 195 -17.42 -2.33 -5.73
N GLU A 196 -16.76 -1.72 -6.67
CA GLU A 196 -17.34 -1.22 -7.93
C GLU A 196 -17.45 -2.37 -8.97
N THR A 197 -18.44 -3.26 -8.81
CA THR A 197 -18.59 -4.50 -9.61
C THR A 197 -18.66 -4.25 -11.11
N ASP A 198 -19.40 -3.21 -11.53
CA ASP A 198 -19.51 -2.83 -12.96
C ASP A 198 -18.17 -2.43 -13.55
N ARG A 199 -17.42 -1.57 -12.84
CA ARG A 199 -16.11 -1.12 -13.26
C ARG A 199 -15.11 -2.28 -13.31
N LEU A 200 -15.08 -3.12 -12.27
CA LEU A 200 -14.19 -4.29 -12.22
C LEU A 200 -14.45 -5.24 -13.38
N ALA A 201 -15.72 -5.55 -13.66
CA ALA A 201 -16.10 -6.41 -14.77
C ALA A 201 -15.71 -5.79 -16.12
N ALA A 202 -15.99 -4.51 -16.32
CA ALA A 202 -15.67 -3.79 -17.57
C ALA A 202 -14.16 -3.73 -17.82
N GLU A 203 -13.36 -3.40 -16.81
CA GLU A 203 -11.89 -3.37 -16.92
C GLU A 203 -11.31 -4.76 -17.25
N LEU A 204 -11.77 -5.81 -16.54
CA LEU A 204 -11.32 -7.17 -16.80
C LEU A 204 -11.68 -7.63 -18.22
N LEU A 205 -12.94 -7.39 -18.62
CA LEU A 205 -13.44 -7.76 -19.94
C LEU A 205 -12.67 -7.05 -21.05
N ASN A 206 -12.57 -5.72 -21.00
CA ASN A 206 -11.90 -4.93 -22.02
C ASN A 206 -10.44 -5.39 -22.23
N LYS A 207 -9.69 -5.56 -21.14
CA LYS A 207 -8.30 -6.00 -21.22
C LYS A 207 -8.14 -7.42 -21.77
N CYS A 208 -9.07 -8.34 -21.48
CA CYS A 208 -9.05 -9.68 -22.05
C CYS A 208 -9.42 -9.67 -23.55
N GLU A 209 -10.45 -8.94 -23.94
CA GLU A 209 -10.87 -8.84 -25.36
C GLU A 209 -9.77 -8.25 -26.27
N LEU A 210 -8.98 -7.30 -25.75
CA LEU A 210 -7.83 -6.75 -26.48
C LEU A 210 -6.74 -7.79 -26.77
N GLN A 211 -6.67 -8.87 -26.00
CA GLN A 211 -5.68 -9.96 -26.14
C GLN A 211 -6.20 -11.13 -26.96
N LYS A 212 -7.52 -11.33 -26.99
CA LYS A 212 -8.16 -12.54 -27.49
C LYS A 212 -7.88 -12.76 -28.97
N GLY A 213 -7.46 -13.99 -29.32
CA GLY A 213 -7.18 -14.40 -30.68
C GLY A 213 -5.98 -13.72 -31.35
N LYS A 214 -5.15 -13.02 -30.57
CA LYS A 214 -3.94 -12.34 -31.07
C LYS A 214 -2.69 -13.00 -30.51
N GLU A 215 -1.66 -13.08 -31.33
CA GLU A 215 -0.30 -13.38 -30.86
C GLU A 215 0.30 -12.16 -30.16
N LYS A 216 1.12 -12.40 -29.15
CA LYS A 216 1.84 -11.34 -28.45
C LYS A 216 3.10 -10.99 -29.22
N LEU A 217 3.30 -9.69 -29.41
CA LEU A 217 4.53 -9.15 -29.98
C LEU A 217 5.66 -9.18 -28.94
N ASP A 218 6.78 -9.82 -29.25
CA ASP A 218 7.99 -9.70 -28.44
C ASP A 218 8.84 -8.53 -28.94
N LEU A 219 8.96 -7.49 -28.13
CA LEU A 219 9.74 -6.30 -28.46
C LEU A 219 11.25 -6.51 -28.36
N PHE A 220 11.68 -7.64 -27.84
CA PHE A 220 13.09 -8.00 -27.67
C PHE A 220 13.50 -9.22 -28.51
N ALA A 221 12.66 -9.68 -29.44
CA ALA A 221 12.93 -10.87 -30.25
C ALA A 221 14.25 -10.78 -31.05
N ASP A 222 14.58 -9.60 -31.56
CA ASP A 222 15.76 -9.33 -32.37
C ASP A 222 16.82 -8.50 -31.62
N LYS A 223 16.79 -8.52 -30.28
CA LYS A 223 17.73 -7.77 -29.44
C LYS A 223 18.70 -8.70 -28.73
N ASP A 224 19.93 -8.23 -28.55
CA ASP A 224 20.95 -8.95 -27.77
C ASP A 224 20.69 -8.82 -26.25
N GLU A 225 21.32 -9.72 -25.48
CA GLU A 225 21.28 -9.64 -24.02
C GLU A 225 21.97 -8.37 -23.55
N GLY A 226 21.26 -7.57 -22.78
CA GLY A 226 21.72 -6.27 -22.29
C GLY A 226 21.25 -5.06 -23.12
N ASP A 227 20.58 -5.31 -24.26
CA ASP A 227 19.96 -4.23 -25.03
C ASP A 227 18.81 -3.57 -24.24
N GLU A 228 18.66 -2.29 -24.45
CA GLU A 228 17.61 -1.48 -23.85
C GLU A 228 16.64 -0.95 -24.90
N LEU A 229 15.41 -0.74 -24.48
CA LEU A 229 14.39 -0.09 -25.26
C LEU A 229 13.82 1.11 -24.49
N HIS A 230 13.85 2.27 -25.08
CA HIS A 230 13.22 3.46 -24.55
C HIS A 230 11.94 3.75 -25.34
N ILE A 231 10.81 3.72 -24.66
CA ILE A 231 9.49 3.86 -25.27
C ILE A 231 8.55 4.62 -24.35
N ASP A 232 7.60 5.36 -24.90
CA ASP A 232 6.54 5.99 -24.12
C ASP A 232 5.67 4.92 -23.46
N VAL A 233 5.20 5.18 -22.24
CA VAL A 233 4.30 4.26 -21.54
C VAL A 233 3.05 4.99 -21.05
N ILE A 234 1.91 4.31 -21.13
CA ILE A 234 0.68 4.65 -20.42
C ILE A 234 0.54 3.61 -19.32
N VAL A 235 0.55 4.02 -18.07
CA VAL A 235 0.56 3.12 -16.91
C VAL A 235 -0.69 3.30 -16.06
N GLU A 236 -1.29 2.20 -15.68
CA GLU A 236 -2.47 2.21 -14.80
C GLU A 236 -2.09 2.48 -13.33
N PRO A 237 -3.05 2.90 -12.49
CA PRO A 237 -2.86 3.01 -11.05
C PRO A 237 -2.30 1.75 -10.40
N TYR A 238 -2.65 0.56 -10.87
CA TYR A 238 -2.15 -0.74 -10.38
C TYR A 238 -0.65 -0.97 -10.63
N VAL A 239 -0.05 -0.19 -11.53
CA VAL A 239 1.39 -0.17 -11.77
C VAL A 239 2.09 0.70 -10.73
N PHE A 240 1.55 1.91 -10.52
CA PHE A 240 2.19 2.89 -9.66
C PHE A 240 1.90 2.68 -8.17
N GLY A 241 0.76 2.12 -7.78
CA GLY A 241 0.48 1.86 -6.38
C GLY A 241 1.63 1.15 -5.66
N PRO A 242 2.04 -0.05 -6.10
CA PRO A 242 3.18 -0.75 -5.50
C PRO A 242 4.52 0.00 -5.61
N ILE A 243 4.76 0.76 -6.69
CA ILE A 243 5.97 1.58 -6.82
C ILE A 243 5.99 2.68 -5.75
N PHE A 244 4.87 3.38 -5.53
CA PHE A 244 4.79 4.41 -4.49
C PHE A 244 4.82 3.84 -3.08
N GLU A 245 4.36 2.61 -2.84
CA GLU A 245 4.54 1.92 -1.57
C GLU A 245 6.03 1.76 -1.24
N TRP A 246 6.84 1.30 -2.19
CA TRP A 246 8.29 1.21 -2.05
C TRP A 246 8.95 2.58 -1.86
N LEU A 247 8.53 3.59 -2.62
CA LEU A 247 9.01 4.97 -2.44
C LEU A 247 8.61 5.54 -1.09
N GLY A 248 7.43 5.21 -0.58
CA GLY A 248 6.99 5.57 0.76
C GLY A 248 7.94 5.05 1.82
N TYR A 249 8.16 3.74 1.79
CA TYR A 249 8.96 3.06 2.81
C TYR A 249 10.45 3.41 2.76
N PHE A 250 11.06 3.45 1.60
CA PHE A 250 12.51 3.71 1.45
C PHE A 250 12.84 5.15 1.08
N GLY A 251 12.00 5.80 0.29
CA GLY A 251 12.27 7.12 -0.24
C GLY A 251 11.97 8.24 0.73
N PHE A 252 10.87 8.17 1.48
CA PHE A 252 10.47 9.23 2.41
C PHE A 252 10.77 8.93 3.86
N ASN A 253 11.24 7.75 4.21
CA ASN A 253 11.64 7.37 5.55
C ASN A 253 12.86 8.18 6.01
N GLY A 254 12.69 8.93 7.09
CA GLY A 254 13.72 9.81 7.63
C GLY A 254 15.05 9.11 7.94
N MET A 255 15.00 7.83 8.35
CA MET A 255 16.20 7.05 8.60
C MET A 255 17.06 6.90 7.33
N PHE A 256 16.47 6.54 6.20
CA PHE A 256 17.20 6.42 4.92
C PHE A 256 17.64 7.79 4.40
N VAL A 257 16.79 8.82 4.58
CA VAL A 257 17.11 10.19 4.16
C VAL A 257 18.34 10.71 4.88
N GLU A 258 18.41 10.60 6.20
CA GLU A 258 19.51 11.13 7.00
C GLU A 258 20.81 10.32 6.86
N ARG A 259 20.72 9.04 6.47
CA ARG A 259 21.88 8.20 6.13
C ARG A 259 22.43 8.46 4.72
N GLY A 260 21.77 9.26 3.91
CA GLY A 260 22.17 9.48 2.51
C GLY A 260 21.73 8.34 1.57
N GLU A 261 20.81 7.51 2.01
CA GLU A 261 20.36 6.29 1.32
C GLU A 261 19.06 6.48 0.54
N SER A 262 18.47 7.71 0.51
CA SER A 262 17.23 8.02 -0.20
C SER A 262 17.48 8.95 -1.38
N PHE A 263 16.57 8.88 -2.36
CA PHE A 263 16.57 9.78 -3.53
C PHE A 263 16.31 11.25 -3.16
N ILE A 264 15.75 11.55 -1.98
CA ILE A 264 15.56 12.92 -1.48
C ILE A 264 16.64 13.36 -0.49
N SER A 265 17.62 12.52 -0.17
CA SER A 265 18.72 12.88 0.74
C SER A 265 19.42 14.16 0.29
N ASN A 266 19.55 15.13 1.19
CA ASN A 266 20.14 16.46 0.96
C ASN A 266 19.44 17.29 -0.13
N LYS A 267 18.16 16.98 -0.47
CA LYS A 267 17.42 17.68 -1.53
C LYS A 267 16.18 18.41 -1.02
N LEU A 268 16.08 18.67 0.29
CA LEU A 268 14.99 19.50 0.82
C LEU A 268 14.96 20.85 0.12
N GLY A 269 13.80 21.27 -0.36
CA GLY A 269 13.60 22.48 -1.15
C GLY A 269 14.05 22.41 -2.61
N GLN A 270 14.60 21.27 -3.07
CA GLN A 270 15.03 21.07 -4.45
C GLN A 270 13.99 20.29 -5.27
N GLN A 271 13.97 20.54 -6.57
CA GLN A 271 13.11 19.80 -7.50
C GLN A 271 13.71 18.44 -7.83
N VAL A 272 12.94 17.39 -7.61
CA VAL A 272 13.34 15.99 -7.87
C VAL A 272 12.46 15.27 -8.88
N THR A 273 11.25 15.78 -9.13
CA THR A 273 10.30 15.25 -10.13
C THR A 273 9.76 16.37 -11.01
N GLY A 274 8.86 16.11 -11.93
CA GLY A 274 8.17 17.12 -12.73
C GLY A 274 7.27 18.00 -11.87
N GLN A 275 7.03 19.25 -12.32
CA GLN A 275 6.20 20.22 -11.58
C GLN A 275 4.73 19.80 -11.44
N GLN A 276 4.25 18.89 -12.28
CA GLN A 276 2.91 18.32 -12.19
C GLN A 276 2.76 17.28 -11.06
N ILE A 277 3.85 16.89 -10.40
CA ILE A 277 3.84 15.86 -9.36
C ILE A 277 3.80 16.49 -7.98
N SER A 278 2.73 16.22 -7.25
CA SER A 278 2.61 16.48 -5.81
C SER A 278 2.26 15.18 -5.09
N ILE A 279 2.93 14.92 -3.97
CA ILE A 279 2.77 13.69 -3.16
C ILE A 279 2.62 14.11 -1.70
N ALA A 280 1.60 13.60 -1.03
CA ALA A 280 1.39 13.80 0.40
C ALA A 280 1.12 12.47 1.12
N ASP A 281 1.37 12.42 2.41
CA ASP A 281 0.72 11.47 3.31
C ASP A 281 -0.53 12.14 3.87
N ASP A 282 -1.72 11.70 3.45
CA ASP A 282 -2.99 12.33 3.81
C ASP A 282 -4.02 11.28 4.21
N PRO A 283 -4.22 11.03 5.52
CA PRO A 283 -5.19 10.05 6.00
C PRO A 283 -6.65 10.44 5.71
N PHE A 284 -6.92 11.73 5.43
CA PHE A 284 -8.27 12.26 5.27
C PHE A 284 -8.61 12.63 3.82
N ASP A 285 -7.75 12.30 2.87
CA ASP A 285 -8.06 12.50 1.46
C ASP A 285 -9.33 11.72 1.08
N LYS A 286 -10.23 12.33 0.32
CA LYS A 286 -11.52 11.74 -0.07
C LYS A 286 -11.36 10.47 -0.92
N GLU A 287 -10.32 10.42 -1.77
CA GLU A 287 -10.05 9.27 -2.63
C GLU A 287 -9.47 8.08 -1.83
N ASN A 288 -9.05 8.31 -0.59
CA ASN A 288 -8.65 7.27 0.36
C ASN A 288 -9.82 6.42 0.87
N ARG A 289 -11.06 6.84 0.56
CA ARG A 289 -12.30 6.11 0.86
C ARG A 289 -12.42 5.69 2.32
N GLY A 290 -12.00 6.58 3.23
CA GLY A 290 -12.07 6.38 4.67
C GLY A 290 -10.96 5.53 5.28
N MET A 291 -9.97 5.07 4.50
CA MET A 291 -8.94 4.13 4.98
C MET A 291 -7.81 4.77 5.78
N GLY A 292 -7.98 5.96 6.33
CA GLY A 292 -6.97 6.66 7.13
C GLY A 292 -7.22 6.59 8.64
N ILE A 293 -6.34 5.92 9.38
CA ILE A 293 -6.34 5.96 10.84
C ILE A 293 -5.89 7.36 11.31
N PRO A 294 -6.57 8.00 12.28
CA PRO A 294 -6.33 9.40 12.66
C PRO A 294 -5.12 9.63 13.59
N PHE A 295 -4.40 8.60 13.97
CA PHE A 295 -3.19 8.67 14.80
C PHE A 295 -2.15 7.65 14.30
N ASP A 296 -0.90 7.88 14.67
CA ASP A 296 0.18 6.93 14.38
C ASP A 296 0.43 5.97 15.56
N PHE A 297 1.42 5.12 15.42
CA PHE A 297 1.76 4.13 16.46
C PHE A 297 2.57 4.69 17.64
N GLU A 298 2.66 6.03 17.78
CA GLU A 298 3.04 6.76 19.01
C GLU A 298 1.84 7.49 19.62
N GLY A 299 0.64 7.30 19.06
CA GLY A 299 -0.59 7.97 19.45
C GLY A 299 -0.63 9.45 19.08
N ARG A 300 0.27 9.89 18.21
CA ARG A 300 0.32 11.28 17.71
C ARG A 300 -0.78 11.49 16.66
N PRO A 301 -1.58 12.58 16.79
CA PRO A 301 -2.59 12.93 15.80
C PRO A 301 -1.98 13.11 14.42
N ARG A 302 -2.59 12.49 13.40
CA ARG A 302 -2.18 12.60 12.00
C ARG A 302 -2.89 13.75 11.29
N ALA A 303 -2.21 14.34 10.35
CA ALA A 303 -2.72 15.37 9.45
C ALA A 303 -2.05 15.22 8.08
N LYS A 304 -2.56 15.90 7.06
CA LYS A 304 -1.90 15.98 5.75
C LYS A 304 -0.48 16.49 5.89
N LEU A 305 0.48 15.71 5.39
CA LEU A 305 1.90 16.05 5.31
C LEU A 305 2.33 16.08 3.84
N SER A 306 2.68 17.25 3.31
CA SER A 306 3.24 17.34 1.97
C SER A 306 4.66 16.78 1.95
N LEU A 307 4.92 15.77 1.11
CA LEU A 307 6.25 15.16 0.91
C LEU A 307 6.95 15.76 -0.32
N ILE A 308 6.23 15.89 -1.42
CA ILE A 308 6.64 16.59 -2.64
C ILE A 308 5.51 17.52 -3.04
N GLU A 309 5.83 18.77 -3.35
CA GLU A 309 4.87 19.75 -3.87
C GLU A 309 5.41 20.35 -5.16
N LYS A 310 4.64 20.15 -6.25
CA LYS A 310 5.03 20.59 -7.60
C LYS A 310 6.48 20.22 -7.96
N GLY A 311 6.83 18.96 -7.67
CA GLY A 311 8.14 18.40 -7.93
C GLY A 311 9.22 18.71 -6.90
N VAL A 312 8.96 19.59 -5.93
CA VAL A 312 9.92 20.04 -4.91
C VAL A 312 9.76 19.28 -3.61
N VAL A 313 10.84 18.74 -3.06
CA VAL A 313 10.87 18.04 -1.78
C VAL A 313 10.51 18.98 -0.63
N LYS A 314 9.51 18.60 0.17
CA LYS A 314 9.04 19.37 1.33
C LYS A 314 9.39 18.70 2.65
N ASN A 315 9.17 17.42 2.77
CA ASN A 315 9.38 16.67 4.01
C ASN A 315 9.85 15.23 3.75
N ALA A 316 10.42 14.64 4.77
CA ALA A 316 10.49 13.22 5.02
C ALA A 316 9.69 12.90 6.28
N VAL A 317 9.49 11.61 6.58
CA VAL A 317 8.70 11.18 7.76
C VAL A 317 9.62 10.71 8.89
N TYR A 318 9.25 11.10 10.12
CA TYR A 318 10.04 10.84 11.33
C TYR A 318 9.11 10.42 12.47
N ASP A 319 9.49 9.37 13.20
CA ASP A 319 8.99 9.10 14.53
C ASP A 319 9.70 9.99 15.59
N PHE A 320 9.37 9.83 16.85
CA PHE A 320 9.96 10.61 17.94
C PHE A 320 11.48 10.37 18.08
N GLU A 321 11.94 9.11 18.03
CA GLU A 321 13.36 8.77 18.20
C GLU A 321 14.21 9.30 17.06
N LEU A 322 13.75 9.12 15.82
CA LEU A 322 14.43 9.62 14.62
C LEU A 322 14.48 11.14 14.58
N ALA A 323 13.34 11.79 14.84
CA ALA A 323 13.23 13.24 14.85
C ALA A 323 14.22 13.85 15.85
N ARG A 324 14.29 13.31 17.05
CA ARG A 324 15.22 13.75 18.05
C ARG A 324 16.68 13.54 17.66
N LYS A 325 17.01 12.33 17.16
CA LYS A 325 18.38 11.97 16.75
C LYS A 325 18.94 12.95 15.71
N TRP A 326 18.11 13.39 14.80
CA TRP A 326 18.53 14.27 13.70
C TRP A 326 18.00 15.71 13.79
N GLN A 327 17.53 16.13 14.98
CA GLN A 327 17.03 17.49 15.25
C GLN A 327 15.93 17.93 14.27
N LYS A 328 14.99 17.03 14.01
CA LYS A 328 13.78 17.24 13.22
C LYS A 328 12.54 17.30 14.10
N GLN A 329 11.38 17.46 13.48
CA GLN A 329 10.10 17.34 14.16
C GLN A 329 9.46 15.98 13.84
N PRO A 330 8.83 15.31 14.80
CA PRO A 330 8.03 14.11 14.53
C PRO A 330 6.86 14.44 13.61
N THR A 331 6.55 13.54 12.67
CA THR A 331 5.57 13.80 11.61
C THR A 331 4.28 12.98 11.73
N ALA A 332 4.08 12.27 12.86
CA ALA A 332 2.98 11.34 13.07
C ALA A 332 2.96 10.18 12.05
N ASN A 333 4.13 9.57 11.90
CA ASN A 333 4.37 8.45 10.97
C ASN A 333 5.14 7.31 11.62
N ALA A 334 5.08 7.20 12.94
CA ALA A 334 5.75 6.14 13.68
C ALA A 334 5.20 4.76 13.30
N LEU A 335 6.08 3.79 13.10
CA LEU A 335 5.73 2.38 12.92
C LEU A 335 5.35 1.74 14.27
N PRO A 336 4.73 0.54 14.29
CA PRO A 336 4.48 -0.20 15.52
C PRO A 336 5.76 -0.41 16.35
N PRO A 337 5.68 -0.59 17.67
CA PRO A 337 6.84 -0.70 18.56
C PRO A 337 7.90 -1.71 18.10
N SER A 338 7.49 -2.88 17.61
CA SER A 338 8.41 -3.92 17.10
C SER A 338 9.10 -3.57 15.79
N ALA A 339 8.53 -2.67 14.99
CA ALA A 339 9.06 -2.25 13.69
C ALA A 339 9.82 -0.89 13.75
N ARG A 340 9.97 -0.28 14.95
CA ARG A 340 10.63 1.04 15.11
C ARG A 340 12.07 1.08 14.58
N SER A 341 12.78 -0.05 14.60
CA SER A 341 14.13 -0.13 14.04
C SER A 341 14.18 0.07 12.52
N GLU A 342 13.06 -0.03 11.85
CA GLU A 342 12.91 0.17 10.41
C GLU A 342 12.68 1.65 10.03
N GLY A 343 12.50 2.52 11.04
CA GLY A 343 12.29 3.94 10.86
C GLY A 343 10.83 4.36 10.96
N ALA A 344 10.42 5.28 10.08
CA ALA A 344 9.05 5.79 9.97
C ALA A 344 8.55 5.64 8.53
N ALA A 345 7.25 5.52 8.32
CA ALA A 345 6.67 5.37 6.99
C ALA A 345 5.39 6.17 6.80
N PRO A 346 5.13 6.75 5.62
CA PRO A 346 3.82 7.28 5.29
C PRO A 346 2.82 6.13 5.13
N PHE A 347 1.61 6.29 5.65
CA PHE A 347 0.59 5.22 5.63
C PHE A 347 -0.49 5.42 4.58
N ASN A 348 -0.72 6.68 4.15
CA ASN A 348 -1.76 7.04 3.20
C ASN A 348 -1.19 7.96 2.12
N LEU A 349 -0.35 7.40 1.25
CA LEU A 349 0.23 8.17 0.16
C LEU A 349 -0.85 8.56 -0.85
N VAL A 350 -0.89 9.85 -1.16
CA VAL A 350 -1.77 10.46 -2.16
C VAL A 350 -0.90 11.19 -3.19
N VAL A 351 -1.00 10.77 -4.43
CA VAL A 351 -0.42 11.45 -5.58
C VAL A 351 -1.53 12.26 -6.25
N GLU A 352 -1.37 13.57 -6.32
CA GLU A 352 -2.32 14.43 -7.02
C GLU A 352 -2.42 14.01 -8.49
N GLY A 353 -3.64 14.01 -9.01
CA GLY A 353 -3.92 13.58 -10.37
C GLY A 353 -4.32 14.72 -11.29
N GLY A 354 -4.70 14.32 -12.49
CA GLY A 354 -5.29 15.16 -13.52
C GLY A 354 -6.69 14.67 -13.89
N THR A 355 -7.08 14.89 -15.13
CA THR A 355 -8.41 14.54 -15.65
C THR A 355 -8.38 13.73 -16.93
N THR A 356 -7.19 13.44 -17.46
CA THR A 356 -7.04 12.74 -18.76
C THR A 356 -7.26 11.24 -18.57
N SER A 357 -8.29 10.67 -19.15
CA SER A 357 -8.56 9.24 -19.07
C SER A 357 -7.51 8.42 -19.83
N ILE A 358 -7.42 7.11 -19.54
CA ILE A 358 -6.52 6.19 -20.26
C ILE A 358 -6.88 6.16 -21.75
N GLU A 359 -8.17 6.15 -22.07
CA GLU A 359 -8.68 6.18 -23.45
C GLU A 359 -8.23 7.47 -24.19
N GLU A 360 -8.25 8.61 -23.50
CA GLU A 360 -7.75 9.87 -24.06
C GLU A 360 -6.22 9.84 -24.20
N MET A 361 -5.48 9.27 -23.25
CA MET A 361 -4.03 9.09 -23.36
C MET A 361 -3.69 8.20 -24.57
N VAL A 362 -4.42 7.11 -24.77
CA VAL A 362 -4.30 6.23 -25.94
C VAL A 362 -4.62 6.99 -27.23
N LYS A 363 -5.79 7.65 -27.30
CA LYS A 363 -6.26 8.39 -28.48
C LYS A 363 -5.28 9.50 -28.90
N ASN A 364 -4.66 10.16 -27.93
CA ASN A 364 -3.71 11.24 -28.17
C ASN A 364 -2.27 10.78 -28.39
N CYS A 365 -2.03 9.45 -28.36
CA CYS A 365 -0.71 8.87 -28.62
C CYS A 365 -0.43 8.87 -30.13
N LYS A 366 0.44 9.78 -30.58
CA LYS A 366 0.82 9.90 -32.00
C LYS A 366 1.95 8.94 -32.39
N GLU A 367 2.81 8.62 -31.44
CA GLU A 367 3.95 7.74 -31.59
C GLU A 367 3.66 6.36 -30.98
N ARG A 368 4.66 5.49 -30.96
CA ARG A 368 4.54 4.19 -30.29
C ARG A 368 4.58 4.36 -28.76
N ALA A 369 3.67 3.71 -28.06
CA ALA A 369 3.69 3.61 -26.63
C ALA A 369 3.27 2.22 -26.16
N LEU A 370 3.60 1.86 -24.92
CA LEU A 370 3.06 0.68 -24.27
C LEU A 370 2.02 1.08 -23.22
N TRP A 371 0.85 0.46 -23.27
CA TRP A 371 -0.09 0.51 -22.17
C TRP A 371 0.17 -0.68 -21.24
N ILE A 372 0.63 -0.39 -20.00
CA ILE A 372 0.99 -1.37 -18.98
C ILE A 372 -0.06 -1.34 -17.87
N THR A 373 -0.68 -2.49 -17.59
CA THR A 373 -1.83 -2.55 -16.68
C THR A 373 -1.47 -2.99 -15.27
N LYS A 374 -0.42 -3.80 -15.07
CA LYS A 374 0.00 -4.30 -13.77
C LYS A 374 1.48 -4.70 -13.79
N LEU A 375 2.11 -4.60 -12.62
CA LEU A 375 3.47 -5.11 -12.37
C LEU A 375 3.48 -6.29 -11.42
N HIS A 376 4.56 -7.04 -11.49
CA HIS A 376 4.92 -8.13 -10.59
C HIS A 376 6.44 -8.15 -10.37
N TYR A 377 6.93 -8.79 -9.30
CA TYR A 377 8.35 -8.88 -8.94
C TYR A 377 9.05 -7.51 -8.89
N LEU A 378 8.42 -6.54 -8.20
CA LEU A 378 9.04 -5.26 -7.95
C LEU A 378 10.22 -5.38 -6.98
N GLY A 379 11.27 -4.60 -7.24
CA GLY A 379 12.42 -4.49 -6.36
C GLY A 379 13.16 -3.18 -6.54
N MET A 380 13.75 -2.67 -5.46
CA MET A 380 14.63 -1.51 -5.47
C MET A 380 16.06 -1.96 -5.78
N LYS A 381 16.65 -1.43 -6.85
CA LYS A 381 18.05 -1.70 -7.22
C LYS A 381 19.01 -0.68 -6.61
N HIS A 382 18.63 0.60 -6.64
CA HIS A 382 19.45 1.69 -6.11
C HIS A 382 18.56 2.68 -5.33
N TYR A 383 18.78 2.77 -4.04
CA TYR A 383 17.99 3.60 -3.14
C TYR A 383 18.18 5.10 -3.40
N GLN A 384 19.44 5.57 -3.61
CA GLN A 384 19.76 6.99 -3.82
C GLN A 384 19.16 7.57 -5.10
N THR A 385 18.88 6.75 -6.08
CA THR A 385 18.24 7.16 -7.34
C THR A 385 16.81 6.67 -7.46
N ALA A 386 16.34 5.92 -6.45
CA ALA A 386 15.08 5.16 -6.50
C ALA A 386 14.91 4.42 -7.83
N THR A 387 15.99 3.77 -8.29
CA THR A 387 15.95 2.91 -9.47
C THR A 387 15.31 1.59 -9.10
N MET A 388 14.20 1.29 -9.75
CA MET A 388 13.40 0.10 -9.52
C MET A 388 13.40 -0.80 -10.75
N THR A 389 13.15 -2.08 -10.53
CA THR A 389 12.90 -3.07 -11.57
C THR A 389 11.62 -3.83 -11.28
N GLY A 390 10.98 -4.31 -12.31
CA GLY A 390 9.79 -5.14 -12.22
C GLY A 390 9.40 -5.70 -13.57
N VAL A 391 8.42 -6.59 -13.57
CA VAL A 391 7.91 -7.25 -14.77
C VAL A 391 6.45 -6.88 -14.97
N ALA A 392 6.11 -6.41 -16.18
CA ALA A 392 4.73 -6.15 -16.55
C ALA A 392 3.98 -7.48 -16.78
N GLN A 393 2.75 -7.59 -16.29
CA GLN A 393 1.90 -8.78 -16.41
C GLN A 393 0.42 -8.42 -16.58
N HIS A 394 -0.40 -9.40 -16.97
CA HIS A 394 -1.86 -9.30 -17.05
C HIS A 394 -2.38 -8.19 -17.98
N GLY A 395 -1.65 -7.92 -19.06
CA GLY A 395 -2.01 -6.95 -20.10
C GLY A 395 -0.90 -5.93 -20.30
N VAL A 396 -0.18 -6.11 -21.40
CA VAL A 396 0.73 -5.13 -21.98
C VAL A 396 0.32 -4.97 -23.43
N PHE A 397 0.08 -3.73 -23.86
CA PHE A 397 -0.47 -3.46 -25.17
C PHE A 397 0.38 -2.44 -25.92
N LEU A 398 0.65 -2.71 -27.19
CA LEU A 398 1.23 -1.72 -28.08
C LEU A 398 0.15 -0.73 -28.52
N VAL A 399 0.43 0.54 -28.36
CA VAL A 399 -0.40 1.66 -28.82
C VAL A 399 0.34 2.37 -29.94
N GLU A 400 -0.33 2.55 -31.09
CA GLU A 400 0.19 3.30 -32.23
C GLU A 400 -0.93 4.13 -32.87
N ASN A 401 -0.64 5.38 -33.23
CA ASN A 401 -1.58 6.26 -33.94
C ASN A 401 -2.96 6.34 -33.25
N GLY A 402 -2.98 6.43 -31.93
CA GLY A 402 -4.20 6.57 -31.15
C GLY A 402 -5.03 5.30 -30.98
N LYS A 403 -4.48 4.13 -31.24
CA LYS A 403 -5.18 2.84 -31.15
C LYS A 403 -4.32 1.77 -30.48
N VAL A 404 -4.98 0.88 -29.76
CA VAL A 404 -4.36 -0.37 -29.28
C VAL A 404 -4.24 -1.32 -30.48
N VAL A 405 -3.02 -1.70 -30.81
CA VAL A 405 -2.72 -2.52 -32.01
C VAL A 405 -2.69 -4.01 -31.67
N THR A 406 -1.83 -4.40 -30.72
CA THR A 406 -1.61 -5.80 -30.37
C THR A 406 -1.15 -5.95 -28.91
N PRO A 407 -1.43 -7.09 -28.29
CA PRO A 407 -0.80 -7.41 -27.00
C PRO A 407 0.71 -7.64 -27.19
N VAL A 408 1.47 -7.37 -26.13
CA VAL A 408 2.92 -7.49 -26.08
C VAL A 408 3.28 -8.53 -25.04
N GLU A 409 4.40 -9.24 -25.23
CA GLU A 409 4.99 -10.12 -24.22
C GLU A 409 5.33 -9.32 -22.93
N ASN A 410 5.39 -10.02 -21.81
CA ASN A 410 5.73 -9.38 -20.56
C ASN A 410 7.11 -8.72 -20.66
N VAL A 411 7.18 -7.44 -20.40
CA VAL A 411 8.41 -6.64 -20.42
C VAL A 411 8.95 -6.42 -19.04
N ARG A 412 10.28 -6.40 -18.91
CA ARG A 412 10.99 -5.99 -17.71
C ARG A 412 11.42 -4.54 -17.86
N PHE A 413 11.17 -3.74 -16.83
CA PHE A 413 11.72 -2.39 -16.74
C PHE A 413 12.86 -2.32 -15.72
N GLU A 414 13.74 -1.34 -15.92
CA GLU A 414 14.68 -0.83 -14.93
C GLU A 414 14.78 0.68 -15.10
N GLU A 415 14.20 1.42 -14.17
CA GLU A 415 14.02 2.87 -14.33
C GLU A 415 14.19 3.60 -13.00
N SER A 416 14.79 4.80 -13.03
CA SER A 416 14.74 5.75 -11.93
C SER A 416 13.36 6.39 -11.88
N ILE A 417 12.59 6.07 -10.85
CA ILE A 417 11.21 6.56 -10.74
C ILE A 417 11.14 8.10 -10.65
N PRO A 418 11.97 8.81 -9.88
CA PRO A 418 11.99 10.27 -9.89
C PRO A 418 12.28 10.86 -11.28
N GLU A 419 13.21 10.26 -12.04
CA GLU A 419 13.50 10.71 -13.41
C GLU A 419 12.36 10.41 -14.38
N ALA A 420 11.70 9.25 -14.24
CA ALA A 420 10.47 8.97 -15.00
C ALA A 420 9.37 9.99 -14.70
N LEU A 421 9.17 10.35 -13.43
CA LEU A 421 8.19 11.34 -13.01
C LEU A 421 8.48 12.77 -13.52
N LYS A 422 9.70 13.09 -13.94
CA LYS A 422 10.00 14.35 -14.67
C LYS A 422 9.41 14.38 -16.08
N ARG A 423 9.20 13.20 -16.67
CA ARG A 423 8.76 13.01 -18.05
C ARG A 423 7.28 12.68 -18.21
N VAL A 424 6.48 12.88 -17.14
CA VAL A 424 5.02 12.70 -17.18
C VAL A 424 4.39 13.77 -18.07
N GLU A 425 3.59 13.36 -19.05
CA GLU A 425 2.89 14.26 -19.99
C GLU A 425 1.41 14.44 -19.64
N ALA A 426 0.78 13.41 -19.11
CA ALA A 426 -0.65 13.44 -18.75
C ALA A 426 -0.91 12.56 -17.53
N MET A 427 -1.90 12.96 -16.73
CA MET A 427 -2.36 12.23 -15.56
C MET A 427 -3.87 12.12 -15.56
N GLY A 428 -4.36 10.97 -15.14
CA GLY A 428 -5.77 10.70 -14.96
C GLY A 428 -6.28 11.13 -13.57
N ALA A 429 -7.55 10.88 -13.32
CA ALA A 429 -8.11 11.00 -11.98
C ALA A 429 -7.41 10.01 -11.03
N PRO A 430 -7.05 10.45 -9.81
CA PRO A 430 -6.43 9.56 -8.83
C PRO A 430 -7.44 8.53 -8.33
N ARG A 431 -6.95 7.35 -7.98
CA ARG A 431 -7.75 6.23 -7.51
C ARG A 431 -7.03 5.46 -6.42
N LEU A 432 -7.76 5.04 -5.40
CA LEU A 432 -7.24 4.13 -4.38
C LEU A 432 -6.91 2.78 -5.01
N VAL A 433 -5.70 2.32 -4.77
CA VAL A 433 -5.23 0.98 -5.06
C VAL A 433 -4.52 0.39 -3.84
N PHE A 434 -4.52 -0.92 -3.72
CA PHE A 434 -3.88 -1.62 -2.60
C PHE A 434 -3.27 -2.93 -3.08
N ASP A 435 -2.28 -3.41 -2.34
CA ASP A 435 -1.77 -4.74 -2.56
C ASP A 435 -2.82 -5.77 -2.10
N PRO A 436 -3.18 -6.72 -2.96
CA PRO A 436 -4.06 -7.81 -2.59
C PRO A 436 -3.59 -8.63 -1.38
N MET A 437 -2.34 -8.56 -1.00
CA MET A 437 -1.82 -9.23 0.19
C MET A 437 -2.07 -8.45 1.49
N SER A 438 -2.30 -7.14 1.42
CA SER A 438 -2.48 -6.23 2.56
C SER A 438 -3.96 -6.02 2.93
N LEU A 439 -4.76 -7.07 3.02
CA LEU A 439 -6.23 -6.97 3.22
C LEU A 439 -6.67 -6.80 4.67
N SER A 440 -5.76 -6.71 5.62
CA SER A 440 -6.09 -6.78 7.05
C SER A 440 -5.99 -5.46 7.82
N SER A 441 -5.60 -4.38 7.15
CA SER A 441 -5.45 -3.07 7.79
C SER A 441 -5.95 -1.95 6.89
N PRO A 442 -6.53 -0.88 7.45
CA PRO A 442 -6.77 0.35 6.70
C PRO A 442 -5.45 0.89 6.13
N GLY A 443 -5.49 1.31 4.87
CA GLY A 443 -4.34 1.82 4.15
C GLY A 443 -4.58 1.70 2.65
N GLY A 444 -3.59 2.08 1.88
CA GLY A 444 -3.65 2.06 0.43
C GLY A 444 -3.00 3.30 -0.15
N ILE A 445 -2.87 3.31 -1.45
CA ILE A 445 -2.19 4.39 -2.16
C ILE A 445 -3.16 4.97 -3.19
N VAL A 446 -3.34 6.27 -3.10
CA VAL A 446 -4.16 7.03 -4.07
C VAL A 446 -3.23 7.53 -5.16
N VAL A 447 -3.42 7.04 -6.38
CA VAL A 447 -2.52 7.33 -7.50
C VAL A 447 -3.27 7.38 -8.82
N PRO A 448 -2.92 8.33 -9.73
CA PRO A 448 -3.50 8.40 -11.07
C PRO A 448 -2.86 7.42 -12.05
N ALA A 449 -3.55 7.16 -13.17
CA ALA A 449 -2.89 6.70 -14.38
C ALA A 449 -1.97 7.80 -14.91
N MET A 450 -0.85 7.43 -15.57
CA MET A 450 0.12 8.40 -16.09
C MET A 450 0.60 8.00 -17.49
N LYS A 451 0.78 9.00 -18.36
CA LYS A 451 1.55 8.86 -19.59
C LYS A 451 2.95 9.42 -19.37
N ILE A 452 3.98 8.59 -19.58
CA ILE A 452 5.38 8.91 -19.32
C ILE A 452 6.18 8.70 -20.58
N LYS A 453 7.01 9.66 -20.95
CA LYS A 453 7.92 9.56 -22.09
C LYS A 453 9.17 8.76 -21.79
N ASN A 454 9.65 8.09 -22.81
CA ASN A 454 11.00 7.54 -22.87
C ASN A 454 11.33 6.65 -21.65
N PHE A 455 10.40 5.72 -21.31
CA PHE A 455 10.55 4.80 -20.20
C PHE A 455 11.48 3.65 -20.57
N ARG A 456 12.39 3.26 -19.67
CA ARG A 456 13.44 2.28 -19.93
C ARG A 456 12.97 0.85 -19.67
N LEU A 457 13.02 0.01 -20.71
CA LEU A 457 12.79 -1.42 -20.65
C LEU A 457 14.10 -2.16 -20.93
N VAL A 458 14.33 -3.28 -20.24
CA VAL A 458 15.59 -4.02 -20.26
C VAL A 458 15.44 -5.50 -20.64
N GLY A 459 14.30 -5.90 -21.13
CA GLY A 459 14.07 -7.26 -21.61
C GLY A 459 12.60 -7.66 -21.66
N SER A 460 12.34 -8.82 -22.24
CA SER A 460 11.07 -9.54 -22.12
C SER A 460 11.27 -10.85 -21.37
N THR A 461 10.21 -11.32 -20.70
CA THR A 461 10.21 -12.66 -20.11
C THR A 461 9.41 -13.58 -21.01
N LYS A 462 10.06 -14.42 -21.82
CA LYS A 462 9.37 -15.58 -22.39
C LYS A 462 8.94 -16.46 -21.21
N ARG A 463 7.64 -16.78 -21.12
CA ARG A 463 7.22 -17.84 -20.21
C ARG A 463 7.95 -19.12 -20.65
N SER A 464 8.88 -19.61 -19.83
CA SER A 464 9.24 -21.03 -19.89
C SER A 464 7.96 -21.81 -19.63
N MET A 465 7.54 -22.58 -20.61
CA MET A 465 6.47 -23.56 -20.47
C MET A 465 6.82 -24.60 -19.39
#